data_2de329201aed54d2e8a694dcfc52e14a
#
_entry.id   2de329201aed54d2e8a694dcfc52e14a
#
_cell.length_a   1.000
_cell.length_b   1.000
_cell.length_c   1.000
_cell.angle_alpha   90.00
_cell.angle_beta   90.00
_cell.angle_gamma   90.00
#
_symmetry.space_group_name_H-M   'P 1'
#
loop_
_entity.id
_entity.type
_entity.pdbx_description
1 polymer ?
#
loop_
_entity_poly.entity_id
_entity_poly.type
_entity_poly.pdbx_seq_one_letter_code
_entity_poly.pdbx_strand_id
1 'polypeptide(L)'
;NLKHTLPALKTPYMKELLKVDVSADLPKIKCPLLAINGTKDVQVNCQKNLSIIENGVKSPKTCVQPFEGLNHLFQHCKTGAVTEYKEIEETISEDVINKILHWTKGL
;
A
#
# COMPACT_ATOMS: atom_id res chain seq x y z
N ASN A 1 -11.99 9.28 11.67
CA ASN A 1 -13.38 8.91 11.46
C ASN A 1 -13.85 9.23 10.05
N LEU A 2 -14.32 8.24 9.32
CA LEU A 2 -14.73 8.38 7.91
C LEU A 2 -15.87 9.38 7.74
N LYS A 3 -16.80 9.47 8.69
CA LYS A 3 -17.92 10.41 8.61
C LYS A 3 -17.45 11.86 8.62
N HIS A 4 -16.36 12.14 9.30
CA HIS A 4 -15.78 13.49 9.32
C HIS A 4 -14.85 13.71 8.12
N THR A 5 -14.21 12.64 7.65
CA THR A 5 -13.27 12.72 6.51
C THR A 5 -14.00 13.00 5.21
N LEU A 6 -15.17 12.36 4.96
CA LEU A 6 -15.90 12.53 3.71
C LEU A 6 -16.29 14.00 3.42
N PRO A 7 -16.86 14.76 4.38
CA PRO A 7 -17.09 16.18 4.15
C PRO A 7 -15.81 16.97 3.89
N ALA A 8 -14.71 16.62 4.57
CA ALA A 8 -13.43 17.29 4.39
C ALA A 8 -12.90 17.13 2.96
N LEU A 9 -13.16 15.98 2.31
CA LEU A 9 -12.73 15.73 0.94
C LEU A 9 -13.37 16.68 -0.07
N LYS A 10 -14.48 17.34 0.31
CA LYS A 10 -15.16 18.30 -0.54
C LYS A 10 -14.65 19.72 -0.39
N THR A 11 -13.74 19.97 0.55
CA THR A 11 -13.17 21.31 0.74
C THR A 11 -12.15 21.62 -0.36
N PRO A 12 -11.94 22.91 -0.69
CA PRO A 12 -10.92 23.29 -1.68
C PRO A 12 -9.53 22.74 -1.34
N TYR A 13 -9.16 22.71 -0.05
CA TYR A 13 -7.88 22.17 0.40
C TYR A 13 -7.73 20.71 0.04
N MET A 14 -8.75 19.89 0.30
CA MET A 14 -8.68 18.46 0.01
C MET A 14 -8.68 18.19 -1.49
N LYS A 15 -9.39 18.98 -2.29
CA LYS A 15 -9.34 18.86 -3.74
C LYS A 15 -7.95 19.14 -4.28
N GLU A 16 -7.28 20.13 -3.72
CA GLU A 16 -5.90 20.45 -4.11
C GLU A 16 -4.94 19.34 -3.72
N LEU A 17 -5.10 18.80 -2.51
CA LEU A 17 -4.28 17.68 -2.03
C LEU A 17 -4.42 16.45 -2.91
N LEU A 18 -5.64 16.15 -3.37
CA LEU A 18 -5.89 14.99 -4.24
C LEU A 18 -5.29 15.14 -5.63
N LYS A 19 -4.95 16.36 -6.04
CA LYS A 19 -4.27 16.60 -7.32
C LYS A 19 -2.76 16.43 -7.23
N VAL A 20 -2.20 16.32 -6.04
CA VAL A 20 -0.76 16.16 -5.86
C VAL A 20 -0.32 14.83 -6.45
N ASP A 21 0.67 14.89 -7.32
CA ASP A 21 1.26 13.69 -7.92
C ASP A 21 2.41 13.21 -7.04
N VAL A 22 2.13 12.23 -6.17
CA VAL A 22 3.15 11.69 -5.27
C VAL A 22 4.31 11.03 -5.99
N SER A 23 4.11 10.57 -7.23
CA SER A 23 5.18 9.94 -7.99
C SER A 23 6.32 10.90 -8.30
N ALA A 24 6.04 12.21 -8.35
CA ALA A 24 7.06 13.23 -8.55
C ALA A 24 8.01 13.35 -7.35
N ASP A 25 7.59 12.92 -6.17
CA ASP A 25 8.39 12.99 -4.94
C ASP A 25 9.20 11.71 -4.66
N LEU A 26 8.93 10.62 -5.38
CA LEU A 26 9.64 9.35 -5.18
C LEU A 26 11.15 9.47 -5.30
N PRO A 27 11.70 10.21 -6.30
CA PRO A 27 13.16 10.35 -6.40
C PRO A 27 13.80 11.08 -5.23
N LYS A 28 13.01 11.79 -4.43
CA LYS A 28 13.49 12.54 -3.26
C LYS A 28 13.66 11.65 -2.03
N ILE A 29 13.12 10.44 -2.05
CA ILE A 29 13.22 9.49 -0.94
C ILE A 29 14.64 8.94 -0.89
N LYS A 30 15.32 9.16 0.24
CA LYS A 30 16.72 8.72 0.43
C LYS A 30 16.86 7.70 1.56
N CYS A 31 15.83 7.55 2.39
CA CYS A 31 15.82 6.56 3.47
C CYS A 31 15.52 5.15 2.92
N PRO A 32 15.84 4.10 3.68
CA PRO A 32 15.40 2.75 3.31
C PRO A 32 13.89 2.69 3.16
N LEU A 33 13.41 2.00 2.14
CA LEU A 33 11.98 1.91 1.82
C LEU A 33 11.57 0.46 1.60
N LEU A 34 10.48 0.06 2.24
CA LEU A 34 9.80 -1.19 1.97
C LEU A 34 8.41 -0.87 1.44
N ALA A 35 8.13 -1.29 0.21
CA ALA A 35 6.82 -1.16 -0.40
C ALA A 35 6.18 -2.54 -0.55
N ILE A 36 4.97 -2.69 -0.02
CA ILE A 36 4.24 -3.96 -0.05
C ILE A 36 2.84 -3.75 -0.62
N ASN A 37 2.33 -4.78 -1.29
CA ASN A 37 1.00 -4.76 -1.88
C ASN A 37 0.50 -6.19 -2.04
N GLY A 38 -0.80 -6.39 -1.85
CA GLY A 38 -1.44 -7.69 -2.10
C GLY A 38 -1.81 -7.84 -3.58
N THR A 39 -1.58 -9.01 -4.16
CA THR A 39 -1.86 -9.22 -5.59
C THR A 39 -3.35 -9.21 -5.91
N LYS A 40 -4.21 -9.44 -4.92
CA LYS A 40 -5.67 -9.38 -5.07
C LYS A 40 -6.28 -8.08 -4.56
N ASP A 41 -5.46 -7.07 -4.35
CA ASP A 41 -5.91 -5.74 -3.96
C ASP A 41 -6.69 -5.10 -5.13
N VAL A 42 -8.00 -4.88 -4.93
CA VAL A 42 -8.86 -4.27 -5.95
C VAL A 42 -8.90 -2.75 -5.84
N GLN A 43 -8.39 -2.18 -4.76
CA GLN A 43 -8.37 -0.74 -4.52
C GLN A 43 -7.11 -0.09 -5.07
N VAL A 44 -5.97 -0.80 -4.98
CA VAL A 44 -4.69 -0.35 -5.50
C VAL A 44 -4.09 -1.48 -6.33
N ASN A 45 -3.91 -1.25 -7.62
CA ASN A 45 -3.33 -2.26 -8.51
C ASN A 45 -1.91 -2.57 -8.09
N CYS A 46 -1.67 -3.81 -7.66
CA CYS A 46 -0.40 -4.24 -7.09
C CYS A 46 0.77 -4.05 -8.06
N GLN A 47 0.66 -4.62 -9.25
CA GLN A 47 1.74 -4.58 -10.23
C GLN A 47 2.07 -3.14 -10.65
N LYS A 48 1.04 -2.35 -10.94
CA LYS A 48 1.21 -0.98 -11.38
C LYS A 48 1.80 -0.10 -10.27
N ASN A 49 1.26 -0.23 -9.06
CA ASN A 49 1.70 0.56 -7.92
C ASN A 49 3.15 0.26 -7.54
N LEU A 50 3.49 -1.02 -7.41
CA LEU A 50 4.86 -1.41 -7.05
C LEU A 50 5.87 -1.06 -8.15
N SER A 51 5.48 -1.14 -9.43
CA SER A 51 6.35 -0.75 -10.53
C SER A 51 6.66 0.74 -10.50
N ILE A 52 5.68 1.58 -10.21
CA ILE A 52 5.87 3.03 -10.09
C ILE A 52 6.86 3.34 -8.97
N ILE A 53 6.70 2.69 -7.82
CA ILE A 53 7.57 2.90 -6.67
C ILE A 53 9.00 2.42 -6.99
N GLU A 54 9.12 1.21 -7.53
CA GLU A 54 10.42 0.62 -7.85
C GLU A 54 11.22 1.48 -8.83
N ASN A 55 10.54 2.01 -9.85
CA ASN A 55 11.18 2.83 -10.87
C ASN A 55 11.43 4.27 -10.41
N GLY A 56 10.62 4.77 -9.48
CA GLY A 56 10.69 6.17 -9.03
C GLY A 56 11.64 6.41 -7.88
N VAL A 57 11.75 5.47 -6.94
CA VAL A 57 12.58 5.64 -5.75
C VAL A 57 14.04 5.35 -6.07
N LYS A 58 14.93 6.25 -5.67
CA LYS A 58 16.38 6.14 -5.93
C LYS A 58 17.17 5.62 -4.75
N SER A 59 16.53 5.35 -3.61
CA SER A 59 17.21 4.83 -2.44
C SER A 59 17.82 3.45 -2.72
N PRO A 60 19.09 3.22 -2.33
CA PRO A 60 19.75 1.93 -2.57
C PRO A 60 19.14 0.79 -1.73
N LYS A 61 18.47 1.12 -0.63
CA LYS A 61 17.80 0.12 0.23
C LYS A 61 16.30 0.11 0.01
N THR A 62 15.89 0.03 -1.24
CA THR A 62 14.48 -0.09 -1.61
C THR A 62 14.13 -1.56 -1.83
N CYS A 63 13.12 -2.05 -1.13
CA CYS A 63 12.58 -3.38 -1.30
C CYS A 63 11.12 -3.29 -1.71
N VAL A 64 10.76 -3.97 -2.78
CA VAL A 64 9.38 -4.01 -3.29
C VAL A 64 8.91 -5.45 -3.21
N GLN A 65 7.83 -5.69 -2.48
CA GLN A 65 7.36 -7.05 -2.21
C GLN A 65 5.86 -7.19 -2.49
N PRO A 66 5.47 -7.89 -3.56
CA PRO A 66 4.08 -8.29 -3.74
C PRO A 66 3.77 -9.50 -2.86
N PHE A 67 2.55 -9.56 -2.32
CA PHE A 67 2.07 -10.70 -1.55
C PHE A 67 0.98 -11.42 -2.32
N GLU A 68 1.29 -12.60 -2.82
CA GLU A 68 0.38 -13.41 -3.62
C GLU A 68 -0.86 -13.78 -2.83
N GLY A 69 -2.03 -13.53 -3.41
CA GLY A 69 -3.31 -13.95 -2.84
C GLY A 69 -3.87 -13.07 -1.74
N LEU A 70 -3.21 -11.95 -1.41
CA LEU A 70 -3.67 -11.04 -0.36
C LEU A 70 -4.46 -9.87 -0.95
N ASN A 71 -5.45 -9.38 -0.17
CA ASN A 71 -6.27 -8.23 -0.53
C ASN A 71 -5.64 -6.91 -0.06
N HIS A 72 -6.41 -5.82 -0.14
CA HIS A 72 -5.95 -4.49 0.29
C HIS A 72 -5.56 -4.43 1.77
N LEU A 73 -6.21 -5.23 2.60
CA LEU A 73 -5.93 -5.30 4.04
C LEU A 73 -4.88 -6.35 4.41
N PHE A 74 -4.19 -6.92 3.42
CA PHE A 74 -3.19 -7.96 3.60
C PHE A 74 -3.75 -9.22 4.27
N GLN A 75 -4.94 -9.61 3.85
CA GLN A 75 -5.61 -10.83 4.31
C GLN A 75 -5.66 -11.83 3.17
N HIS A 76 -5.54 -13.12 3.49
CA HIS A 76 -5.82 -14.17 2.52
C HIS A 76 -7.28 -14.08 2.11
N CYS A 77 -7.55 -14.11 0.83
CA CYS A 77 -8.90 -13.89 0.30
C CYS A 77 -9.15 -14.72 -0.97
N LYS A 78 -10.40 -14.81 -1.36
CA LYS A 78 -10.80 -15.51 -2.59
C LYS A 78 -10.84 -14.55 -3.77
N THR A 79 -11.49 -13.41 -3.61
CA THR A 79 -11.73 -12.45 -4.69
C THR A 79 -10.97 -11.14 -4.53
N GLY A 80 -10.66 -10.76 -3.29
CA GLY A 80 -10.09 -9.45 -2.98
C GLY A 80 -11.10 -8.33 -2.91
N ALA A 81 -12.38 -8.61 -3.16
CA ALA A 81 -13.43 -7.59 -3.13
C ALA A 81 -13.67 -7.05 -1.72
N VAL A 82 -14.04 -5.76 -1.65
CA VAL A 82 -14.36 -5.09 -0.38
C VAL A 82 -15.49 -5.80 0.36
N THR A 83 -16.46 -6.35 -0.37
CA THR A 83 -17.60 -7.07 0.20
C THR A 83 -17.21 -8.34 0.92
N GLU A 84 -16.03 -8.87 0.64
CA GLU A 84 -15.51 -10.09 1.26
C GLU A 84 -14.93 -9.83 2.66
N TYR A 85 -14.55 -8.61 2.98
CA TYR A 85 -13.81 -8.28 4.22
C TYR A 85 -14.50 -8.78 5.49
N LYS A 86 -15.82 -8.64 5.57
CA LYS A 86 -16.58 -9.05 6.76
C LYS A 86 -16.62 -10.57 6.98
N GLU A 87 -16.26 -11.34 5.96
CA GLU A 87 -16.25 -12.81 6.03
C GLU A 87 -14.87 -13.35 6.39
N ILE A 88 -13.87 -12.49 6.44
CA ILE A 88 -12.48 -12.88 6.71
C ILE A 88 -12.19 -12.67 8.20
N GLU A 89 -11.77 -13.75 8.88
CA GLU A 89 -11.43 -13.69 10.31
C GLU A 89 -9.99 -13.18 10.52
N GLU A 90 -9.11 -13.42 9.55
CA GLU A 90 -7.72 -12.97 9.63
C GLU A 90 -7.65 -11.44 9.66
N THR A 91 -6.88 -10.87 10.59
CA THR A 91 -6.70 -9.40 10.66
C THR A 91 -5.65 -8.92 9.68
N ILE A 92 -4.49 -9.59 9.67
CA ILE A 92 -3.40 -9.34 8.73
C ILE A 92 -2.60 -10.63 8.62
N SER A 93 -2.12 -10.95 7.43
CA SER A 93 -1.32 -12.16 7.22
C SER A 93 -0.01 -12.11 8.02
N GLU A 94 0.33 -13.21 8.67
CA GLU A 94 1.60 -13.34 9.38
C GLU A 94 2.79 -13.19 8.44
N ASP A 95 2.64 -13.56 7.17
CA ASP A 95 3.70 -13.41 6.18
C ASP A 95 4.09 -11.95 5.99
N VAL A 96 3.11 -11.04 6.03
CA VAL A 96 3.37 -9.59 5.93
C VAL A 96 4.12 -9.11 7.16
N ILE A 97 3.68 -9.51 8.34
CA ILE A 97 4.32 -9.13 9.60
C ILE A 97 5.76 -9.63 9.63
N ASN A 98 5.99 -10.89 9.24
CA ASN A 98 7.31 -11.47 9.21
C ASN A 98 8.23 -10.77 8.22
N LYS A 99 7.71 -10.37 7.05
CA LYS A 99 8.48 -9.61 6.07
C LYS A 99 8.92 -8.27 6.62
N ILE A 100 8.03 -7.54 7.28
CA ILE A 100 8.35 -6.24 7.88
C ILE A 100 9.43 -6.40 8.95
N LEU A 101 9.28 -7.39 9.84
CA LEU A 101 10.25 -7.64 10.90
C LEU A 101 11.62 -8.03 10.33
N HIS A 102 11.62 -8.93 9.34
CA HIS A 102 12.86 -9.38 8.71
C HIS A 102 13.58 -8.22 8.01
N TRP A 103 12.81 -7.40 7.29
CA TRP A 103 13.37 -6.26 6.58
C TRP A 103 13.98 -5.23 7.55
N THR A 104 13.26 -4.91 8.64
CA THR A 104 13.75 -3.95 9.64
C THR A 104 15.01 -4.43 10.34
N LYS A 105 15.15 -5.74 10.59
CA LYS A 105 16.35 -6.30 11.20
C LYS A 105 17.58 -6.22 10.28
N GLY A 106 17.36 -6.15 8.98
CA GLY A 106 18.44 -6.03 7.99
C GLY A 106 18.94 -4.62 7.75
N LEU A 107 18.33 -3.65 8.41
CA LEU A 107 18.76 -2.24 8.27
C LEU A 107 20.06 -1.94 9.10
#